data_11c8c40ca4000b02c549291aa8925e50
#
_entry.id   11c8c40ca4000b02c549291aa8925e50
#
_cell.length_a   1.000
_cell.length_b   1.000
_cell.length_c   1.000
_cell.angle_alpha   90.00
_cell.angle_beta   90.00
_cell.angle_gamma   90.00
#
_symmetry.space_group_name_H-M   'P 1'
#
loop_
_entity.id
_entity.type
_entity.pdbx_description
1 polymer ?
#
loop_
_entity_poly.entity_id
_entity_poly.type
_entity_poly.pdbx_seq_one_letter_code
_entity_poly.pdbx_strand_id
1 'polypeptide(L)'
;MKKTAWIVLPLLLAITMAAGCTSTYAEEQWVKEDTVKYAEQHIGYKLLPDVEDHSLWFGTPGKIGEDTRVYRIRGTVYRAADGRGYDVHAIFTAKSVGGGNTVIEMTSMTIDGARVV
;
A
#
# COMPACT_ATOMS: atom_id res chain seq x y z
N MET A 1 -14.30 2.46 -9.94
CA MET A 1 -14.29 2.79 -9.55
C MET A 1 -14.24 2.79 -9.33
N LYS A 2 -14.25 2.48 -9.27
CA LYS A 2 -14.34 2.70 -8.88
C LYS A 2 -14.11 2.45 -8.42
N LYS A 3 -14.09 2.17 -8.30
CA LYS A 3 -13.92 2.17 -7.70
C LYS A 3 -13.74 2.22 -7.00
N THR A 4 -13.87 2.13 -6.88
CA THR A 4 -13.78 2.35 -6.08
C THR A 4 -13.89 2.00 -5.53
N ALA A 5 -14.10 1.59 -5.52
CA ALA A 5 -14.36 1.54 -4.78
C ALA A 5 -14.26 0.83 -4.41
N TRP A 6 -14.23 0.61 -4.58
CA TRP A 6 -14.07 0.28 -4.09
C TRP A 6 -13.52 0.15 -3.50
N ILE A 7 -13.17 0.15 -3.62
CA ILE A 7 -12.66 0.40 -3.07
C ILE A 7 -12.68 0.57 -2.28
N VAL A 8 -12.91 0.60 -2.43
CA VAL A 8 -12.99 1.03 -1.50
C VAL A 8 -13.30 0.35 -0.45
N LEU A 9 -13.64 -0.24 -0.24
CA LEU A 9 -13.79 -0.95 0.70
C LEU A 9 -12.71 -1.36 1.46
N PRO A 10 -11.72 -1.69 1.00
CA PRO A 10 -10.58 -2.09 1.74
C PRO A 10 -10.07 -1.03 2.61
N LEU A 11 -10.42 0.13 2.32
CA LEU A 11 -10.03 1.13 3.15
C LEU A 11 -10.42 0.97 4.50
N LEU A 12 -11.41 0.23 4.74
CA LEU A 12 -11.90 0.01 6.05
C LEU A 12 -10.89 -0.58 6.94
N LEU A 13 -9.92 -1.21 6.40
CA LEU A 13 -8.95 -1.82 7.23
C LEU A 13 -8.21 -0.83 8.03
N ALA A 14 -7.96 0.29 7.49
CA ALA A 14 -7.19 1.27 8.22
C ALA A 14 -7.87 1.73 9.46
N ILE A 15 -9.16 1.64 9.47
CA ILE A 15 -9.91 2.09 10.60
C ILE A 15 -9.69 1.28 11.81
N THR A 16 -9.27 0.04 11.64
CA THR A 16 -9.09 -0.80 12.79
C THR A 16 -7.97 -0.34 13.70
N MET A 17 -7.16 0.58 13.25
CA MET A 17 -6.10 1.07 14.10
C MET A 17 -6.57 2.28 14.85
N ALA A 18 -7.62 2.12 15.53
CA ALA A 18 -8.22 3.23 16.20
C ALA A 18 -7.60 3.58 17.52
N ALA A 19 -6.86 2.80 18.06
CA ALA A 19 -6.45 2.98 19.43
C ALA A 19 -5.54 4.15 19.70
N GLY A 20 -5.31 4.97 18.75
CA GLY A 20 -4.45 6.10 18.95
C GLY A 20 -3.00 5.74 19.13
N CYS A 21 -2.72 4.46 19.07
CA CYS A 21 -1.38 3.99 19.21
C CYS A 21 -0.83 3.61 17.86
N THR A 22 -1.40 4.11 16.80
CA THR A 22 -0.95 3.78 15.47
C THR A 22 0.47 4.23 15.31
N SER A 23 1.36 3.31 15.17
CA SER A 23 2.75 3.63 14.97
C SER A 23 3.02 3.74 13.48
N THR A 24 4.07 4.43 13.14
CA THR A 24 4.53 4.48 11.77
C THR A 24 4.81 3.07 11.25
N TYR A 25 5.32 2.21 12.11
CA TYR A 25 5.59 0.83 11.73
C TYR A 25 4.32 0.12 11.28
N ALA A 26 3.22 0.29 11.98
CA ALA A 26 1.96 -0.35 11.63
C ALA A 26 1.43 0.18 10.29
N GLU A 27 1.54 1.49 10.06
CA GLU A 27 1.12 2.08 8.80
C GLU A 27 1.99 1.56 7.66
N GLU A 28 3.29 1.46 7.87
CA GLU A 28 4.19 0.96 6.85
C GLU A 28 3.86 -0.48 6.50
N GLN A 29 3.55 -1.29 7.49
CA GLN A 29 3.20 -2.67 7.26
C GLN A 29 1.93 -2.78 6.41
N TRP A 30 0.93 -1.98 6.71
CA TRP A 30 -0.29 -1.96 5.93
C TRP A 30 -0.04 -1.52 4.49
N VAL A 31 0.79 -0.50 4.31
CA VAL A 31 1.11 -0.01 2.97
C VAL A 31 1.81 -1.10 2.16
N LYS A 32 2.71 -1.86 2.79
CA LYS A 32 3.38 -2.96 2.12
C LYS A 32 2.38 -4.05 1.72
N GLU A 33 1.51 -4.41 2.63
CA GLU A 33 0.50 -5.44 2.38
C GLU A 33 -0.42 -5.03 1.24
N ASP A 34 -0.86 -3.79 1.24
CA ASP A 34 -1.72 -3.29 0.18
C ASP A 34 -0.98 -3.22 -1.14
N THR A 35 0.30 -2.89 -1.12
CA THR A 35 1.11 -2.86 -2.35
C THR A 35 1.13 -4.25 -2.99
N VAL A 36 1.38 -5.28 -2.21
CA VAL A 36 1.40 -6.65 -2.72
C VAL A 36 0.02 -7.06 -3.24
N LYS A 37 -1.02 -6.73 -2.49
CA LYS A 37 -2.38 -7.08 -2.85
C LYS A 37 -2.80 -6.44 -4.18
N TYR A 38 -2.57 -5.15 -4.32
CA TYR A 38 -2.93 -4.46 -5.55
C TYR A 38 -2.07 -4.90 -6.72
N ALA A 39 -0.78 -5.15 -6.49
CA ALA A 39 0.09 -5.66 -7.53
C ALA A 39 -0.41 -7.02 -8.03
N GLU A 40 -0.81 -7.89 -7.12
CA GLU A 40 -1.34 -9.20 -7.49
C GLU A 40 -2.58 -9.07 -8.36
N GLN A 41 -3.47 -8.15 -8.01
CA GLN A 41 -4.69 -7.91 -8.77
C GLN A 41 -4.39 -7.43 -10.19
N HIS A 42 -3.42 -6.56 -10.34
CA HIS A 42 -3.11 -5.99 -11.65
C HIS A 42 -2.25 -6.91 -12.51
N ILE A 43 -1.35 -7.67 -11.89
CA ILE A 43 -0.50 -8.61 -12.60
C ILE A 43 -1.31 -9.82 -13.05
N GLY A 44 -2.27 -10.24 -12.25
CA GLY A 44 -3.11 -11.38 -12.59
C GLY A 44 -2.50 -12.73 -12.26
N TYR A 45 -1.40 -12.77 -11.51
CA TYR A 45 -0.76 -14.01 -11.08
C TYR A 45 -0.56 -13.95 -9.57
N LYS A 46 -0.57 -15.13 -8.95
CA LYS A 46 -0.40 -15.21 -7.51
C LYS A 46 1.02 -14.83 -7.13
N LEU A 47 1.14 -13.93 -6.19
CA LEU A 47 2.43 -13.51 -5.64
C LEU A 47 2.69 -14.27 -4.34
N LEU A 48 3.94 -14.25 -3.88
CA LEU A 48 4.28 -14.86 -2.60
C LEU A 48 3.41 -14.25 -1.50
N PRO A 49 2.90 -15.06 -0.58
CA PRO A 49 1.90 -14.59 0.39
C PRO A 49 2.44 -13.67 1.47
N ASP A 50 3.70 -13.82 1.84
CA ASP A 50 4.25 -13.03 2.93
C ASP A 50 4.93 -11.78 2.42
N VAL A 51 4.62 -10.67 3.05
CA VAL A 51 5.20 -9.38 2.67
C VAL A 51 6.71 -9.40 2.75
N GLU A 52 7.25 -10.10 3.74
CA GLU A 52 8.69 -10.16 3.93
C GLU A 52 9.43 -10.87 2.79
N ASP A 53 8.73 -11.64 1.99
CA ASP A 53 9.34 -12.35 0.88
C ASP A 53 9.51 -11.46 -0.35
N HIS A 54 8.98 -10.25 -0.31
CA HIS A 54 9.12 -9.28 -1.37
C HIS A 54 10.17 -8.24 -0.96
N SER A 55 10.80 -7.64 -1.95
CA SER A 55 11.85 -6.64 -1.69
C SER A 55 11.24 -5.25 -1.79
N LEU A 56 10.56 -4.82 -0.75
CA LEU A 56 9.91 -3.53 -0.74
C LEU A 56 10.50 -2.63 0.35
N TRP A 57 10.72 -1.37 0.02
CA TRP A 57 11.18 -0.41 1.00
C TRP A 57 10.60 0.97 0.71
N PHE A 58 10.59 1.78 1.74
CA PHE A 58 10.01 3.11 1.68
C PHE A 58 11.06 4.14 1.33
N GLY A 59 10.63 5.14 0.55
CA GLY A 59 11.39 6.36 0.41
C GLY A 59 11.19 7.24 1.65
N THR A 60 11.78 8.41 1.62
CA THR A 60 11.62 9.36 2.72
C THR A 60 10.16 9.78 2.80
N PRO A 61 9.52 9.67 3.94
CA PRO A 61 8.12 10.05 4.06
C PRO A 61 7.93 11.53 3.78
N GLY A 62 6.85 11.84 3.07
CA GLY A 62 6.42 13.19 2.88
C GLY A 62 5.26 13.50 3.81
N LYS A 63 4.94 14.76 3.95
CA LYS A 63 3.83 15.19 4.77
C LYS A 63 3.10 16.32 4.06
N ILE A 64 1.79 16.19 3.93
CA ILE A 64 0.97 17.22 3.36
C ILE A 64 0.04 17.70 4.48
N GLY A 65 0.40 18.75 5.15
CA GLY A 65 -0.36 19.19 6.30
C GLY A 65 -0.04 18.36 7.54
N GLU A 66 -0.76 18.60 8.60
CA GLU A 66 -0.47 17.96 9.87
C GLU A 66 -1.08 16.58 10.00
N ASP A 67 -2.16 16.32 9.27
CA ASP A 67 -2.92 15.11 9.41
C ASP A 67 -2.78 14.14 8.22
N THR A 68 -1.99 14.49 7.23
CA THR A 68 -1.84 13.66 6.03
C THR A 68 -0.38 13.37 5.76
N ARG A 69 -0.04 12.11 5.65
CA ARG A 69 1.31 11.64 5.35
C ARG A 69 1.31 10.98 3.98
N VAL A 70 2.42 11.07 3.29
CA VAL A 70 2.58 10.45 1.98
C VAL A 70 3.66 9.39 2.07
N TYR A 71 3.32 8.18 1.71
CA TYR A 71 4.26 7.08 1.67
C TYR A 71 4.58 6.73 0.23
N ARG A 72 5.86 6.63 -0.08
CA ARG A 72 6.31 6.13 -1.37
C ARG A 72 6.98 4.81 -1.12
N ILE A 73 6.52 3.78 -1.80
CA ILE A 73 7.07 2.46 -1.65
C ILE A 73 7.52 1.96 -3.02
N ARG A 74 8.65 1.32 -3.06
CA ARG A 74 9.14 0.75 -4.31
C ARG A 74 9.96 -0.48 -4.03
N GLY A 75 10.12 -1.28 -5.05
CA GLY A 75 10.90 -2.49 -4.96
C GLY A 75 10.43 -3.53 -5.95
N THR A 76 10.52 -4.78 -5.55
CA THR A 76 10.18 -5.89 -6.42
C THR A 76 9.26 -6.84 -5.68
N VAL A 77 8.18 -7.24 -6.34
CA VAL A 77 7.31 -8.30 -5.83
C VAL A 77 7.56 -9.55 -6.67
N TYR A 78 7.39 -10.72 -6.07
CA TYR A 78 7.77 -11.97 -6.70
C TYR A 78 6.57 -12.90 -6.89
N ARG A 79 6.49 -13.46 -8.09
CA ARG A 79 5.43 -14.41 -8.44
C ARG A 79 5.69 -15.74 -7.72
N ALA A 80 4.63 -16.31 -7.17
CA ALA A 80 4.76 -17.52 -6.36
C ALA A 80 5.20 -18.74 -7.18
N ALA A 81 4.72 -18.86 -8.41
CA ALA A 81 4.97 -20.05 -9.20
C ALA A 81 6.42 -20.21 -9.61
N ASP A 82 7.10 -19.15 -9.96
CA ASP A 82 8.43 -19.23 -10.55
C ASP A 82 9.42 -18.19 -10.04
N GLY A 83 9.00 -17.34 -9.11
CA GLY A 83 9.87 -16.32 -8.54
C GLY A 83 10.13 -15.14 -9.45
N ARG A 84 9.37 -15.00 -10.53
CA ARG A 84 9.57 -13.85 -11.42
C ARG A 84 9.31 -12.56 -10.66
N GLY A 85 10.22 -11.60 -10.79
CA GLY A 85 10.10 -10.29 -10.14
C GLY A 85 9.40 -9.28 -11.03
N TYR A 86 8.61 -8.41 -10.38
CA TYR A 86 7.98 -7.28 -11.05
C TYR A 86 8.35 -6.03 -10.26
N ASP A 87 8.84 -5.03 -10.96
CA ASP A 87 9.20 -3.78 -10.30
C ASP A 87 7.92 -3.01 -9.99
N VAL A 88 7.78 -2.55 -8.78
CA VAL A 88 6.61 -1.78 -8.36
C VAL A 88 7.02 -0.47 -7.74
N HIS A 89 6.19 0.54 -7.94
CA HIS A 89 6.37 1.82 -7.29
C HIS A 89 4.96 2.32 -7.00
N ALA A 90 4.68 2.58 -5.75
CA ALA A 90 3.34 3.01 -5.33
C ALA A 90 3.42 4.21 -4.40
N ILE A 91 2.38 5.02 -4.45
CA ILE A 91 2.26 6.18 -3.58
C ILE A 91 0.94 6.05 -2.84
N PHE A 92 1.02 6.21 -1.53
CA PHE A 92 -0.15 6.14 -0.66
C PHE A 92 -0.25 7.42 0.16
N THR A 93 -1.47 7.79 0.50
CA THR A 93 -1.68 8.83 1.50
C THR A 93 -2.32 8.18 2.72
N ALA A 94 -1.88 8.61 3.89
CA ALA A 94 -2.45 8.19 5.16
C ALA A 94 -2.98 9.45 5.85
N LYS A 95 -4.28 9.51 6.05
CA LYS A 95 -4.92 10.70 6.60
C LYS A 95 -5.57 10.37 7.92
N SER A 96 -5.27 11.17 8.93
CA SER A 96 -5.94 11.06 10.22
C SER A 96 -7.29 11.74 10.13
N VAL A 97 -8.35 11.02 10.48
CA VAL A 97 -9.72 11.52 10.32
C VAL A 97 -10.45 11.73 11.63
N GLY A 98 -9.72 11.75 12.74
CA GLY A 98 -10.31 11.96 14.06
C GLY A 98 -10.58 10.65 14.76
N GLY A 99 -10.79 10.70 16.05
CA GLY A 99 -11.04 9.52 16.85
C GLY A 99 -9.91 8.52 16.87
N GLY A 100 -8.71 8.93 16.50
CA GLY A 100 -7.57 8.04 16.42
C GLY A 100 -7.57 7.18 15.17
N ASN A 101 -8.47 7.43 14.23
CA ASN A 101 -8.57 6.65 13.01
C ASN A 101 -7.69 7.20 11.88
N THR A 102 -7.22 6.31 11.03
CA THR A 102 -6.43 6.69 9.86
C THR A 102 -7.00 6.00 8.63
N VAL A 103 -7.13 6.76 7.55
CA VAL A 103 -7.55 6.22 6.27
C VAL A 103 -6.34 6.19 5.36
N ILE A 104 -6.03 5.03 4.80
CA ILE A 104 -4.91 4.84 3.90
C ILE A 104 -5.43 4.57 2.49
N GLU A 105 -4.93 5.33 1.54
CA GLU A 105 -5.43 5.26 0.18
C GLU A 105 -4.28 5.26 -0.81
N MET A 106 -4.34 4.35 -1.79
CA MET A 106 -3.35 4.34 -2.85
C MET A 106 -3.70 5.39 -3.88
N THR A 107 -2.76 6.25 -4.20
CA THR A 107 -2.97 7.30 -5.19
C THR A 107 -2.30 7.01 -6.51
N SER A 108 -1.31 6.14 -6.54
CA SER A 108 -0.60 5.82 -7.77
C SER A 108 0.11 4.49 -7.64
N MET A 109 0.20 3.75 -8.74
CA MET A 109 1.04 2.56 -8.79
C MET A 109 1.53 2.34 -10.21
N THR A 110 2.80 1.98 -10.35
CA THR A 110 3.36 1.51 -11.61
C THR A 110 3.90 0.10 -11.39
N ILE A 111 3.78 -0.72 -12.40
CA ILE A 111 4.32 -2.09 -12.40
C ILE A 111 5.15 -2.22 -13.67
N ASP A 112 6.43 -2.55 -13.52
CA ASP A 112 7.40 -2.62 -14.62
C ASP A 112 7.37 -1.34 -15.46
N GLY A 113 7.19 -0.21 -14.80
CA GLY A 113 7.17 1.10 -15.45
C GLY A 113 5.83 1.51 -16.05
N ALA A 114 4.86 0.63 -16.08
CA ALA A 114 3.55 0.95 -16.65
C ALA A 114 2.59 1.35 -15.53
N ARG A 115 1.93 2.47 -15.70
CA ARG A 115 0.99 2.96 -14.70
C ARG A 115 -0.27 2.11 -14.69
N VAL A 116 -0.65 1.63 -13.52
CA VAL A 116 -1.85 0.80 -13.35
C VAL A 116 -2.88 1.43 -12.41
N VAL A 117 -2.45 2.42 -11.66
CA VAL A 117 -3.36 3.20 -10.83
C VAL A 117 -3.03 4.67 -10.96
#